data_3da72ed250e68d2f7fa33ad6e16936ae
#
_entry.id   3da72ed250e68d2f7fa33ad6e16936ae
#
_cell.length_a   1.000
_cell.length_b   1.000
_cell.length_c   1.000
_cell.angle_alpha   90.00
_cell.angle_beta   90.00
_cell.angle_gamma   90.00
#
_symmetry.space_group_name_H-M   'P 1'
#
loop_
_entity.id
_entity.type
_entity.pdbx_description
1 polymer ?
#
loop_
_entity_poly.entity_id
_entity_poly.type
_entity_poly.pdbx_seq_one_letter_code
_entity_poly.pdbx_strand_id
1 'polypeptide(L)'
;MDCSAQPDLETIYITHAHFDHFYGLSVLLDRFPGARAIATPKTVNAMQMSFTPAVERLARRLFPGQVATKLVAPEPYEHDTFTLEGYELRIIAQGRTDSPDSTSLYVPSIGLIVAGDVVYNQCRMYVGDTTPESRQNWIADLDRLAALNPTIVVAGHKKPGVPDSPLAIQDTKRYLQDFDRVQKIATSDQDLFDQMTALYPDWVANQSWLMFGFPGV
;
A
#
# COMPACT_ATOMS: atom_id res chain seq x y z
N MET A 1 33.02 12.83 8.98
CA MET A 1 32.10 11.69 8.98
C MET A 1 32.36 10.94 7.69
N ASP A 2 32.82 9.72 7.81
CA ASP A 2 33.12 8.85 6.65
C ASP A 2 31.79 8.40 6.03
N CYS A 3 31.48 8.92 4.85
CA CYS A 3 30.25 8.59 4.09
C CYS A 3 30.37 7.28 3.29
N SER A 4 31.40 6.45 3.56
CA SER A 4 31.67 5.24 2.79
C SER A 4 30.98 3.97 3.31
N ALA A 5 30.44 3.98 4.54
CA ALA A 5 29.65 2.85 5.03
C ALA A 5 28.22 2.97 4.49
N GLN A 6 27.85 2.16 3.51
CA GLN A 6 26.43 1.94 3.20
C GLN A 6 25.79 1.36 4.45
N PRO A 7 24.65 1.92 4.94
CA PRO A 7 23.94 1.32 6.06
C PRO A 7 23.59 -0.13 5.71
N ASP A 8 23.87 -1.06 6.62
CA ASP A 8 23.49 -2.46 6.45
C ASP A 8 21.95 -2.54 6.47
N LEU A 9 21.35 -3.04 5.39
CA LEU A 9 19.93 -3.32 5.36
C LEU A 9 19.67 -4.62 6.12
N GLU A 10 19.01 -4.54 7.28
CA GLU A 10 18.74 -5.72 8.11
C GLU A 10 17.37 -6.35 7.77
N THR A 11 16.35 -5.54 7.55
CA THR A 11 14.98 -6.04 7.38
C THR A 11 14.25 -5.31 6.26
N ILE A 12 13.58 -6.08 5.41
CA ILE A 12 12.62 -5.60 4.41
C ILE A 12 11.24 -6.07 4.86
N TYR A 13 10.37 -5.13 5.22
CA TYR A 13 9.01 -5.43 5.62
C TYR A 13 8.03 -5.19 4.47
N ILE A 14 7.17 -6.18 4.18
CA ILE A 14 6.14 -6.09 3.14
C ILE A 14 4.78 -5.87 3.80
N THR A 15 4.11 -4.78 3.43
CA THR A 15 2.85 -4.34 4.05
C THR A 15 1.64 -5.16 3.63
N HIS A 16 1.57 -5.58 2.35
CA HIS A 16 0.42 -6.30 1.80
C HIS A 16 0.80 -7.05 0.50
N ALA A 17 -0.17 -7.76 -0.08
CA ALA A 17 0.07 -8.78 -1.09
C ALA A 17 -0.09 -8.31 -2.55
N HIS A 18 -0.20 -7.01 -2.83
CA HIS A 18 -0.17 -6.52 -4.20
C HIS A 18 1.24 -6.62 -4.80
N PHE A 19 1.33 -7.09 -6.03
CA PHE A 19 2.59 -7.46 -6.68
C PHE A 19 3.57 -6.29 -6.82
N ASP A 20 3.11 -5.07 -7.00
CA ASP A 20 3.93 -3.87 -7.12
C ASP A 20 4.63 -3.47 -5.81
N HIS A 21 4.24 -4.07 -4.67
CA HIS A 21 4.88 -3.86 -3.37
C HIS A 21 5.92 -4.92 -3.00
N PHE A 22 6.03 -6.04 -3.74
CA PHE A 22 7.01 -7.06 -3.40
C PHE A 22 7.71 -7.76 -4.58
N TYR A 23 7.28 -7.58 -5.83
CA TYR A 23 7.93 -8.23 -6.97
C TYR A 23 9.38 -7.79 -7.20
N GLY A 24 9.82 -6.66 -6.61
CA GLY A 24 11.20 -6.21 -6.58
C GLY A 24 12.08 -6.84 -5.49
N LEU A 25 11.50 -7.70 -4.62
CA LEU A 25 12.17 -8.21 -3.43
C LEU A 25 13.46 -8.95 -3.73
N SER A 26 13.52 -9.79 -4.77
CA SER A 26 14.72 -10.52 -5.15
C SER A 26 15.88 -9.59 -5.52
N VAL A 27 15.60 -8.45 -6.14
CA VAL A 27 16.63 -7.46 -6.50
C VAL A 27 17.26 -6.85 -5.24
N LEU A 28 16.44 -6.59 -4.22
CA LEU A 28 16.93 -6.09 -2.93
C LEU A 28 17.74 -7.15 -2.18
N LEU A 29 17.27 -8.39 -2.13
CA LEU A 29 17.97 -9.49 -1.46
C LEU A 29 19.30 -9.87 -2.15
N ASP A 30 19.38 -9.78 -3.49
CA ASP A 30 20.63 -9.98 -4.23
C ASP A 30 21.63 -8.85 -3.92
N ARG A 31 21.17 -7.63 -3.73
CA ARG A 31 22.02 -6.49 -3.37
C ARG A 31 22.42 -6.49 -1.89
N PHE A 32 21.54 -6.95 -1.01
CA PHE A 32 21.70 -6.98 0.45
C PHE A 32 21.50 -8.42 0.97
N PRO A 33 22.46 -9.32 0.75
CA PRO A 33 22.30 -10.75 1.04
C PRO A 33 22.17 -11.06 2.55
N GLY A 34 22.51 -10.11 3.43
CA GLY A 34 22.31 -10.22 4.88
C GLY A 34 20.91 -9.80 5.34
N ALA A 35 20.11 -9.16 4.47
CA ALA A 35 18.78 -8.69 4.83
C ALA A 35 17.77 -9.84 4.91
N ARG A 36 16.83 -9.74 5.87
CA ARG A 36 15.67 -10.62 5.96
C ARG A 36 14.45 -9.90 5.38
N ALA A 37 13.70 -10.59 4.52
CA ALA A 37 12.41 -10.10 4.06
C ALA A 37 11.30 -10.76 4.87
N ILE A 38 10.44 -9.96 5.51
CA ILE A 38 9.39 -10.43 6.39
C ILE A 38 8.02 -9.80 6.04
N ALA A 39 6.96 -10.54 6.29
CA ALA A 39 5.58 -10.06 6.28
C ALA A 39 4.75 -10.86 7.28
N THR A 40 3.55 -10.42 7.63
CA THR A 40 2.66 -11.23 8.47
C THR A 40 2.32 -12.55 7.77
N PRO A 41 2.03 -13.64 8.50
CA PRO A 41 1.64 -14.91 7.90
C PRO A 41 0.44 -14.79 6.98
N LYS A 42 -0.53 -13.94 7.32
CA LYS A 42 -1.70 -13.66 6.49
C LYS A 42 -1.32 -12.99 5.17
N THR A 43 -0.44 -11.99 5.22
CA THR A 43 0.10 -11.33 4.02
C THR A 43 0.86 -12.31 3.14
N VAL A 44 1.75 -13.15 3.71
CA VAL A 44 2.47 -14.19 2.96
C VAL A 44 1.50 -15.18 2.30
N ASN A 45 0.44 -15.59 3.00
CA ASN A 45 -0.58 -16.47 2.44
C ASN A 45 -1.34 -15.79 1.28
N ALA A 46 -1.73 -14.53 1.43
CA ALA A 46 -2.42 -13.76 0.38
C ALA A 46 -1.56 -13.61 -0.89
N MET A 47 -0.23 -13.51 -0.76
CA MET A 47 0.70 -13.42 -1.90
C MET A 47 0.67 -14.64 -2.83
N GLN A 48 0.17 -15.80 -2.39
CA GLN A 48 0.07 -16.99 -3.24
C GLN A 48 -0.74 -16.71 -4.52
N MET A 49 -1.74 -15.85 -4.44
CA MET A 49 -2.53 -15.43 -5.62
C MET A 49 -1.70 -14.63 -6.61
N SER A 50 -0.75 -13.83 -6.13
CA SER A 50 0.14 -13.00 -6.95
C SER A 50 1.24 -13.82 -7.65
N PHE A 51 1.59 -15.00 -7.14
CA PHE A 51 2.56 -15.91 -7.77
C PHE A 51 1.96 -16.78 -8.89
N THR A 52 0.73 -16.55 -9.30
CA THR A 52 0.14 -17.29 -10.43
C THR A 52 0.71 -16.80 -11.77
N PRO A 53 0.88 -17.70 -12.77
CA PRO A 53 1.38 -17.29 -14.09
C PRO A 53 0.52 -16.22 -14.77
N ALA A 54 -0.76 -16.13 -14.43
CA ALA A 54 -1.66 -15.11 -14.98
C ALA A 54 -1.32 -13.72 -14.45
N VAL A 55 -1.14 -13.57 -13.14
CA VAL A 55 -0.78 -12.30 -12.49
C VAL A 55 0.63 -11.88 -12.91
N GLU A 56 1.59 -12.80 -12.97
CA GLU A 56 2.95 -12.50 -13.42
C GLU A 56 2.95 -11.97 -14.87
N ARG A 57 2.22 -12.62 -15.79
CA ARG A 57 2.08 -12.12 -17.17
C ARG A 57 1.43 -10.74 -17.23
N LEU A 58 0.42 -10.49 -16.41
CA LEU A 58 -0.22 -9.18 -16.31
C LEU A 58 0.78 -8.12 -15.85
N ALA A 59 1.52 -8.37 -14.76
CA ALA A 59 2.53 -7.45 -14.25
C ALA A 59 3.60 -7.13 -15.29
N ARG A 60 4.15 -8.15 -15.98
CA ARG A 60 5.14 -7.96 -17.05
C ARG A 60 4.59 -7.20 -18.26
N ARG A 61 3.29 -7.30 -18.53
CA ARG A 61 2.64 -6.54 -19.62
C ARG A 61 2.42 -5.07 -19.20
N LEU A 62 2.05 -4.81 -17.95
CA LEU A 62 1.83 -3.46 -17.44
C LEU A 62 3.14 -2.71 -17.20
N PHE A 63 4.19 -3.42 -16.79
CA PHE A 63 5.51 -2.87 -16.44
C PHE A 63 6.63 -3.57 -17.23
N PRO A 64 6.70 -3.37 -18.56
CA PRO A 64 7.67 -4.06 -19.41
C PRO A 64 9.11 -3.74 -18.99
N GLY A 65 9.92 -4.77 -18.74
CA GLY A 65 11.32 -4.64 -18.32
C GLY A 65 11.53 -4.20 -16.87
N GLN A 66 10.47 -3.97 -16.08
CA GLN A 66 10.57 -3.48 -14.70
C GLN A 66 10.27 -4.56 -13.65
N VAL A 67 9.72 -5.69 -14.04
CA VAL A 67 9.44 -6.81 -13.12
C VAL A 67 10.68 -7.69 -12.99
N ALA A 68 11.09 -8.00 -11.77
CA ALA A 68 12.24 -8.88 -11.50
C ALA A 68 12.12 -10.24 -12.21
N THR A 69 13.23 -10.81 -12.63
CA THR A 69 13.25 -12.11 -13.33
C THR A 69 12.89 -13.27 -12.42
N LYS A 70 13.30 -13.17 -11.15
CA LYS A 70 12.99 -14.13 -10.08
C LYS A 70 12.04 -13.49 -9.09
N LEU A 71 10.90 -14.12 -8.82
CA LEU A 71 9.97 -13.71 -7.79
C LEU A 71 10.21 -14.52 -6.53
N VAL A 72 10.22 -13.87 -5.37
CA VAL A 72 10.43 -14.49 -4.06
C VAL A 72 9.37 -13.99 -3.08
N ALA A 73 8.97 -14.86 -2.15
CA ALA A 73 8.10 -14.48 -1.04
C ALA A 73 8.95 -14.11 0.18
N PRO A 74 8.49 -13.18 1.04
CA PRO A 74 9.09 -12.94 2.34
C PRO A 74 8.84 -14.12 3.29
N GLU A 75 9.62 -14.18 4.38
CA GLU A 75 9.38 -15.12 5.47
C GLU A 75 8.15 -14.70 6.29
N PRO A 76 7.30 -15.64 6.76
CA PRO A 76 6.23 -15.32 7.70
C PRO A 76 6.81 -14.88 9.05
N TYR A 77 6.33 -13.78 9.57
CA TYR A 77 6.74 -13.19 10.84
C TYR A 77 5.55 -13.16 11.80
N GLU A 78 5.64 -13.94 12.89
CA GLU A 78 4.52 -14.24 13.79
C GLU A 78 4.31 -13.19 14.90
N HIS A 79 5.17 -12.14 14.96
CA HIS A 79 5.09 -11.13 16.00
C HIS A 79 4.56 -9.81 15.45
N ASP A 80 3.96 -9.01 16.33
CA ASP A 80 3.44 -7.67 16.00
C ASP A 80 4.51 -6.57 16.11
N THR A 81 5.70 -6.91 16.61
CA THR A 81 6.79 -5.95 16.77
C THR A 81 8.15 -6.57 16.44
N PHE A 82 9.07 -5.74 15.97
CA PHE A 82 10.49 -6.05 15.89
C PHE A 82 11.30 -4.81 16.24
N THR A 83 12.62 -4.97 16.39
CA THR A 83 13.51 -3.84 16.76
C THR A 83 14.51 -3.57 15.65
N LEU A 84 14.84 -2.31 15.46
CA LEU A 84 15.96 -1.84 14.64
C LEU A 84 16.79 -0.87 15.48
N GLU A 85 18.08 -1.15 15.67
CA GLU A 85 19.01 -0.34 16.48
C GLU A 85 18.47 -0.06 17.91
N GLY A 86 17.72 -1.02 18.48
CA GLY A 86 17.10 -0.90 19.80
C GLY A 86 15.78 -0.14 19.86
N TYR A 87 15.29 0.40 18.74
CA TYR A 87 13.99 1.04 18.65
C TYR A 87 12.92 0.04 18.19
N GLU A 88 11.76 0.10 18.85
CA GLU A 88 10.62 -0.75 18.50
C GLU A 88 9.93 -0.26 17.23
N LEU A 89 9.62 -1.19 16.31
CA LEU A 89 8.75 -1.02 15.17
C LEU A 89 7.52 -1.91 15.36
N ARG A 90 6.32 -1.37 15.14
CA ARG A 90 5.05 -2.05 15.38
C ARG A 90 4.33 -2.32 14.07
N ILE A 91 3.94 -3.56 13.86
CA ILE A 91 3.08 -3.98 12.75
C ILE A 91 1.62 -3.75 13.17
N ILE A 92 0.89 -2.97 12.40
CA ILE A 92 -0.52 -2.65 12.65
C ILE A 92 -1.37 -3.31 11.58
N ALA A 93 -2.18 -4.29 11.97
CA ALA A 93 -3.12 -4.95 11.07
C ALA A 93 -4.35 -4.08 10.84
N GLN A 94 -4.74 -3.88 9.57
CA GLN A 94 -5.95 -3.15 9.17
C GLN A 94 -7.05 -4.06 8.60
N GLY A 95 -6.74 -5.31 8.31
CA GLY A 95 -7.71 -6.19 7.66
C GLY A 95 -7.83 -5.90 6.16
N ARG A 96 -9.06 -5.77 5.65
CA ARG A 96 -9.28 -5.49 4.23
C ARG A 96 -9.34 -3.99 3.96
N THR A 97 -8.38 -3.51 3.16
CA THR A 97 -8.38 -2.18 2.57
C THR A 97 -8.56 -2.32 1.04
N ASP A 98 -7.62 -1.90 0.23
CA ASP A 98 -7.52 -2.18 -1.21
C ASP A 98 -7.17 -3.65 -1.48
N SER A 99 -6.57 -4.32 -0.52
CA SER A 99 -6.26 -5.76 -0.51
C SER A 99 -6.64 -6.40 0.82
N PRO A 100 -6.82 -7.74 0.87
CA PRO A 100 -7.04 -8.43 2.13
C PRO A 100 -5.77 -8.42 3.00
N ASP A 101 -5.98 -8.45 4.33
CA ASP A 101 -4.92 -8.58 5.33
C ASP A 101 -3.79 -7.54 5.19
N SER A 102 -4.15 -6.29 4.84
CA SER A 102 -3.22 -5.16 4.77
C SER A 102 -2.66 -4.81 6.14
N THR A 103 -1.45 -4.30 6.15
CA THR A 103 -0.76 -3.86 7.37
C THR A 103 -0.03 -2.53 7.13
N SER A 104 0.25 -1.82 8.22
CA SER A 104 1.16 -0.67 8.25
C SER A 104 2.27 -0.89 9.27
N LEU A 105 3.40 -0.22 9.10
CA LEU A 105 4.49 -0.22 10.05
C LEU A 105 4.55 1.11 10.78
N TYR A 106 4.46 1.09 12.11
CA TYR A 106 4.57 2.28 12.95
C TYR A 106 5.90 2.29 13.70
N VAL A 107 6.60 3.42 13.64
CA VAL A 107 7.86 3.68 14.35
C VAL A 107 7.62 4.78 15.40
N PRO A 108 7.28 4.40 16.66
CA PRO A 108 6.87 5.36 17.68
C PRO A 108 7.94 6.40 18.01
N SER A 109 9.22 6.02 17.98
CA SER A 109 10.35 6.89 18.36
C SER A 109 10.46 8.16 17.52
N ILE A 110 9.94 8.15 16.29
CA ILE A 110 9.95 9.28 15.36
C ILE A 110 8.56 9.65 14.84
N GLY A 111 7.51 9.02 15.36
CA GLY A 111 6.13 9.26 14.94
C GLY A 111 5.87 8.94 13.45
N LEU A 112 6.58 7.97 12.88
CA LEU A 112 6.49 7.59 11.47
C LEU A 112 5.50 6.43 11.29
N ILE A 113 4.60 6.54 10.31
CA ILE A 113 3.83 5.41 9.77
C ILE A 113 4.23 5.18 8.31
N VAL A 114 4.68 3.96 7.99
CA VAL A 114 4.74 3.45 6.62
C VAL A 114 3.45 2.69 6.37
N ALA A 115 2.54 3.32 5.64
CA ALA A 115 1.14 2.91 5.62
C ALA A 115 0.82 1.83 4.57
N GLY A 116 1.70 1.59 3.59
CA GLY A 116 1.30 0.83 2.41
C GLY A 116 0.07 1.46 1.76
N ASP A 117 -0.77 0.66 1.11
CA ASP A 117 -1.96 1.13 0.41
C ASP A 117 -3.17 1.38 1.32
N VAL A 118 -2.98 1.29 2.63
CA VAL A 118 -3.95 1.82 3.60
C VAL A 118 -4.11 3.34 3.43
N VAL A 119 -3.03 4.04 3.02
CA VAL A 119 -3.03 5.48 2.76
C VAL A 119 -2.50 5.76 1.36
N TYR A 120 -3.22 6.60 0.64
CA TYR A 120 -2.84 7.17 -0.65
C TYR A 120 -2.59 8.68 -0.49
N ASN A 121 -1.62 9.22 -1.21
CA ASN A 121 -1.29 10.64 -1.08
C ASN A 121 -1.37 11.35 -2.45
N GLN A 122 -2.51 11.98 -2.71
CA GLN A 122 -2.85 12.63 -3.98
C GLN A 122 -2.73 11.70 -5.20
N CYS A 123 -3.01 10.43 -4.99
CA CYS A 123 -3.19 9.43 -6.02
C CYS A 123 -4.63 8.89 -5.97
N ARG A 124 -5.21 8.61 -7.14
CA ARG A 124 -6.49 7.91 -7.23
C ARG A 124 -6.32 6.49 -6.69
N MET A 125 -7.25 6.06 -5.86
CA MET A 125 -7.11 4.82 -5.12
C MET A 125 -7.61 3.62 -5.92
N TYR A 126 -7.00 2.46 -5.69
CA TYR A 126 -7.56 1.19 -6.12
C TYR A 126 -8.65 0.76 -5.14
N VAL A 127 -9.88 0.66 -5.61
CA VAL A 127 -11.05 0.27 -4.81
C VAL A 127 -11.83 -0.90 -5.43
N GLY A 128 -11.29 -1.52 -6.49
CA GLY A 128 -11.95 -2.58 -7.27
C GLY A 128 -12.34 -3.80 -6.46
N ASP A 129 -11.51 -4.19 -5.51
CA ASP A 129 -11.73 -5.36 -4.65
C ASP A 129 -12.47 -5.01 -3.33
N THR A 130 -13.13 -3.84 -3.29
CA THR A 130 -13.83 -3.37 -2.10
C THR A 130 -15.35 -3.46 -2.23
N THR A 131 -16.00 -3.51 -1.07
CA THR A 131 -17.45 -3.33 -0.93
C THR A 131 -17.73 -2.08 -0.11
N PRO A 132 -18.95 -1.52 -0.13
CA PRO A 132 -19.30 -0.41 0.74
C PRO A 132 -18.98 -0.69 2.22
N GLU A 133 -19.23 -1.91 2.70
CA GLU A 133 -18.91 -2.32 4.06
C GLU A 133 -17.40 -2.35 4.32
N SER A 134 -16.61 -2.95 3.42
CA SER A 134 -15.15 -2.97 3.59
C SER A 134 -14.53 -1.59 3.54
N ARG A 135 -15.07 -0.65 2.75
CA ARG A 135 -14.63 0.75 2.75
C ARG A 135 -14.95 1.48 4.06
N GLN A 136 -16.08 1.17 4.71
CA GLN A 136 -16.37 1.70 6.05
C GLN A 136 -15.39 1.16 7.11
N ASN A 137 -15.01 -0.13 7.03
CA ASN A 137 -13.97 -0.69 7.88
C ASN A 137 -12.61 -0.02 7.62
N TRP A 138 -12.27 0.20 6.35
CA TRP A 138 -11.05 0.92 5.97
C TRP A 138 -11.03 2.35 6.55
N ILE A 139 -12.16 3.08 6.49
CA ILE A 139 -12.29 4.40 7.12
C ILE A 139 -12.04 4.33 8.63
N ALA A 140 -12.57 3.31 9.32
CA ALA A 140 -12.30 3.11 10.74
C ALA A 140 -10.83 2.81 11.03
N ASP A 141 -10.14 2.08 10.14
CA ASP A 141 -8.71 1.83 10.22
C ASP A 141 -7.87 3.11 10.06
N LEU A 142 -8.28 3.99 9.13
CA LEU A 142 -7.67 5.31 8.97
C LEU A 142 -7.83 6.16 10.25
N ASP A 143 -8.98 6.10 10.92
CA ASP A 143 -9.19 6.79 12.18
C ASP A 143 -8.29 6.21 13.30
N ARG A 144 -8.07 4.90 13.32
CA ARG A 144 -7.12 4.25 14.25
C ARG A 144 -5.67 4.70 13.99
N LEU A 145 -5.25 4.81 12.73
CA LEU A 145 -3.92 5.32 12.39
C LEU A 145 -3.77 6.79 12.79
N ALA A 146 -4.78 7.63 12.53
CA ALA A 146 -4.77 9.03 12.91
C ALA A 146 -4.68 9.22 14.45
N ALA A 147 -5.31 8.34 15.23
CA ALA A 147 -5.27 8.37 16.70
C ALA A 147 -3.87 8.11 17.29
N LEU A 148 -2.93 7.55 16.51
CA LEU A 148 -1.51 7.42 16.90
C LEU A 148 -0.77 8.76 16.86
N ASN A 149 -1.40 9.83 16.36
CA ASN A 149 -0.82 11.16 16.19
C ASN A 149 0.53 11.14 15.45
N PRO A 150 0.62 10.51 14.27
CA PRO A 150 1.88 10.45 13.53
C PRO A 150 2.31 11.85 13.09
N THR A 151 3.63 12.05 12.98
CA THR A 151 4.22 13.28 12.43
C THR A 151 4.59 13.10 10.95
N ILE A 152 4.82 11.86 10.53
CA ILE A 152 5.20 11.48 9.17
C ILE A 152 4.33 10.28 8.75
N VAL A 153 3.73 10.35 7.56
CA VAL A 153 2.97 9.24 6.97
C VAL A 153 3.43 9.01 5.55
N VAL A 154 4.08 7.87 5.32
CA VAL A 154 4.51 7.41 4.00
C VAL A 154 3.41 6.55 3.41
N ALA A 155 2.75 7.06 2.38
CA ALA A 155 1.72 6.34 1.64
C ALA A 155 2.33 5.31 0.68
N GLY A 156 1.59 4.24 0.35
CA GLY A 156 2.02 3.26 -0.64
C GLY A 156 2.15 3.87 -2.03
N HIS A 157 1.16 4.67 -2.42
CA HIS A 157 1.17 5.46 -3.66
C HIS A 157 1.09 6.95 -3.37
N LYS A 158 1.95 7.73 -4.02
CA LYS A 158 2.08 9.16 -3.78
C LYS A 158 2.35 9.93 -5.08
N LYS A 159 1.70 11.10 -5.22
CA LYS A 159 2.03 12.05 -6.29
C LYS A 159 3.46 12.55 -6.10
N PRO A 160 4.30 12.57 -7.16
CA PRO A 160 5.65 13.09 -7.06
C PRO A 160 5.70 14.52 -6.51
N GLY A 161 6.63 14.78 -5.59
CA GLY A 161 6.87 16.09 -5.02
C GLY A 161 5.97 16.50 -3.84
N VAL A 162 4.95 15.69 -3.47
CA VAL A 162 4.17 15.97 -2.26
C VAL A 162 4.88 15.42 -1.01
N PRO A 163 4.76 16.11 0.14
CA PRO A 163 5.39 15.66 1.38
C PRO A 163 4.73 14.42 1.97
N ASP A 164 5.48 13.67 2.79
CA ASP A 164 4.96 12.58 3.62
C ASP A 164 4.26 13.17 4.85
N SER A 165 2.98 13.48 4.71
CA SER A 165 2.20 14.22 5.69
C SER A 165 1.07 13.38 6.28
N PRO A 166 0.77 13.51 7.58
CA PRO A 166 -0.42 12.92 8.21
C PRO A 166 -1.75 13.33 7.55
N LEU A 167 -1.78 14.44 6.82
CA LEU A 167 -2.97 14.88 6.07
C LEU A 167 -3.40 13.85 5.02
N ALA A 168 -2.48 13.03 4.51
CA ALA A 168 -2.81 11.95 3.57
C ALA A 168 -3.83 10.96 4.15
N ILE A 169 -3.86 10.73 5.48
CA ILE A 169 -4.87 9.89 6.14
C ILE A 169 -6.27 10.50 5.93
N GLN A 170 -6.42 11.80 6.17
CA GLN A 170 -7.71 12.49 6.02
C GLN A 170 -8.13 12.59 4.56
N ASP A 171 -7.18 12.80 3.66
CA ASP A 171 -7.45 12.85 2.22
C ASP A 171 -7.90 11.48 1.68
N THR A 172 -7.27 10.39 2.12
CA THR A 172 -7.70 9.02 1.80
C THR A 172 -9.11 8.75 2.31
N LYS A 173 -9.40 9.12 3.56
CA LYS A 173 -10.73 8.97 4.15
C LYS A 173 -11.80 9.74 3.35
N ARG A 174 -11.52 11.00 3.02
CA ARG A 174 -12.42 11.82 2.21
C ARG A 174 -12.67 11.21 0.83
N TYR A 175 -11.62 10.70 0.18
CA TYR A 175 -11.77 10.04 -1.11
C TYR A 175 -12.71 8.83 -1.04
N LEU A 176 -12.59 7.96 -0.03
CA LEU A 176 -13.47 6.81 0.17
C LEU A 176 -14.93 7.24 0.40
N GLN A 177 -15.15 8.28 1.19
CA GLN A 177 -16.49 8.84 1.44
C GLN A 177 -17.12 9.42 0.17
N ASP A 178 -16.33 10.15 -0.62
CA ASP A 178 -16.77 10.69 -1.90
C ASP A 178 -17.03 9.59 -2.92
N PHE A 179 -16.18 8.56 -2.96
CA PHE A 179 -16.39 7.40 -3.82
C PHE A 179 -17.72 6.70 -3.49
N ASP A 180 -18.00 6.41 -2.22
CA ASP A 180 -19.27 5.82 -1.78
C ASP A 180 -20.49 6.68 -2.13
N ARG A 181 -20.34 7.99 -2.07
CA ARG A 181 -21.40 8.94 -2.43
C ARG A 181 -21.65 8.96 -3.94
N VAL A 182 -20.57 9.04 -4.72
CA VAL A 182 -20.66 9.11 -6.19
C VAL A 182 -21.14 7.78 -6.76
N GLN A 183 -20.64 6.63 -6.27
CA GLN A 183 -21.06 5.31 -6.71
C GLN A 183 -22.58 5.09 -6.60
N LYS A 184 -23.25 5.69 -5.60
CA LYS A 184 -24.72 5.58 -5.42
C LYS A 184 -25.54 6.30 -6.49
N ILE A 185 -24.96 7.26 -7.18
CA ILE A 185 -25.66 8.11 -8.16
C ILE A 185 -25.12 7.95 -9.57
N ALA A 186 -23.95 7.36 -9.75
CA ALA A 186 -23.35 7.11 -11.05
C ALA A 186 -24.21 6.12 -11.87
N THR A 187 -24.33 6.39 -13.15
CA THR A 187 -25.15 5.61 -14.09
C THR A 187 -24.33 4.60 -14.91
N SER A 188 -23.01 4.68 -14.81
CA SER A 188 -22.04 3.78 -15.45
C SER A 188 -20.65 3.95 -14.81
N ASP A 189 -19.75 2.99 -15.08
CA ASP A 189 -18.34 3.09 -14.65
C ASP A 189 -17.66 4.35 -15.22
N GLN A 190 -17.99 4.74 -16.45
CA GLN A 190 -17.47 5.97 -17.06
C GLN A 190 -17.97 7.21 -16.32
N ASP A 191 -19.24 7.24 -15.96
CA ASP A 191 -19.83 8.37 -15.21
C ASP A 191 -19.22 8.48 -13.81
N LEU A 192 -19.02 7.35 -13.10
CA LEU A 192 -18.30 7.30 -11.83
C LEU A 192 -16.87 7.83 -11.97
N PHE A 193 -16.17 7.39 -13.00
CA PHE A 193 -14.82 7.88 -13.30
C PHE A 193 -14.78 9.39 -13.53
N ASP A 194 -15.68 9.92 -14.37
CA ASP A 194 -15.71 11.34 -14.72
C ASP A 194 -16.01 12.21 -13.49
N GLN A 195 -16.98 11.79 -12.67
CA GLN A 195 -17.33 12.49 -11.42
C GLN A 195 -16.17 12.46 -10.39
N MET A 196 -15.54 11.31 -10.18
CA MET A 196 -14.38 11.22 -9.27
C MET A 196 -13.18 12.01 -9.80
N THR A 197 -12.97 12.04 -11.11
CA THR A 197 -11.90 12.85 -11.72
C THR A 197 -12.17 14.34 -11.55
N ALA A 198 -13.41 14.77 -11.68
CA ALA A 198 -13.81 16.18 -11.46
C ALA A 198 -13.63 16.61 -9.99
N LEU A 199 -13.89 15.72 -9.03
CA LEU A 199 -13.66 16.00 -7.60
C LEU A 199 -12.17 16.09 -7.24
N TYR A 200 -11.30 15.33 -7.93
CA TYR A 200 -9.88 15.22 -7.66
C TYR A 200 -9.03 15.49 -8.91
N PRO A 201 -9.14 16.70 -9.52
CA PRO A 201 -8.53 16.98 -10.83
C PRO A 201 -7.00 16.92 -10.80
N ASP A 202 -6.39 17.30 -9.67
CA ASP A 202 -4.93 17.34 -9.50
C ASP A 202 -4.32 16.02 -8.99
N TRP A 203 -5.15 15.02 -8.69
CA TRP A 203 -4.67 13.73 -8.24
C TRP A 203 -4.18 12.92 -9.43
N VAL A 204 -3.02 12.31 -9.25
CA VAL A 204 -2.43 11.44 -10.26
C VAL A 204 -2.97 10.02 -10.10
N ALA A 205 -3.05 9.29 -11.18
CA ALA A 205 -3.15 7.85 -11.19
C ALA A 205 -2.68 7.36 -12.54
N ASN A 206 -2.21 6.15 -12.57
CA ASN A 206 -2.19 5.41 -13.80
C ASN A 206 -3.65 5.21 -14.25
N GLN A 207 -4.01 5.64 -15.45
CA GLN A 207 -5.38 5.46 -15.99
C GLN A 207 -5.79 3.99 -16.00
N SER A 208 -4.83 3.07 -16.06
CA SER A 208 -5.07 1.63 -15.97
C SER A 208 -5.71 1.22 -14.62
N TRP A 209 -5.39 1.89 -13.51
CA TRP A 209 -6.04 1.63 -12.22
C TRP A 209 -7.52 1.91 -12.25
N LEU A 210 -7.94 2.90 -13.02
CA LEU A 210 -9.34 3.30 -13.13
C LEU A 210 -10.15 2.31 -13.97
N MET A 211 -9.53 1.68 -14.96
CA MET A 211 -10.22 0.65 -15.78
C MET A 211 -10.39 -0.68 -15.06
N PHE A 212 -9.53 -0.99 -14.07
CA PHE A 212 -9.58 -2.21 -13.26
C PHE A 212 -9.98 -1.96 -11.81
N GLY A 213 -10.10 -0.69 -11.42
CA GLY A 213 -10.22 -0.25 -10.04
C GLY A 213 -11.62 0.08 -9.58
N PHE A 214 -12.67 -0.13 -10.41
CA PHE A 214 -14.04 0.06 -9.95
C PHE A 214 -14.73 -1.29 -9.73
N PRO A 215 -15.47 -1.44 -8.63
CA PRO A 215 -16.22 -2.66 -8.33
C PRO A 215 -17.46 -2.85 -9.23
N GLY A 216 -17.59 -2.09 -10.30
CA GLY A 216 -18.76 -2.04 -11.18
C GLY A 216 -19.91 -1.21 -10.59
N VAL A 217 -20.72 -0.62 -11.47
CA VAL A 217 -21.96 0.10 -11.11
C VAL A 217 -23.15 -0.74 -11.54
#